data_ab5420d28e0175a53149de614146b997
#
_entry.id   ab5420d28e0175a53149de614146b997
#
_cell.length_a   1.000
_cell.length_b   1.000
_cell.length_c   1.000
_cell.angle_alpha   90.00
_cell.angle_beta   90.00
_cell.angle_gamma   90.00
#
_symmetry.space_group_name_H-M   'P 1'
#
loop_
_entity.id
_entity.type
_entity.pdbx_description
1 polymer ?
#
loop_
_entity_poly.entity_id
_entity_poly.type
_entity_poly.pdbx_seq_one_letter_code
_entity_poly.pdbx_strand_id
1 'polypeptide(L)'
;VTAHDVANMILACGANPVMADEPQEMGEITAHAGALALNMGTPGERREQAMLAAGKAANANGIPVLLDPVGVGASAFRRKMAEELLEAVTFTAIRGNMSEIRTLSELAEKKTTGSSGGVDVCPVDAVTEETLVETVAFVKAVSKRLGAVLAVTGAIDLVSDGQQCVVIRGGREEMSRVTGTGCQLSGLAAAFLTVARDMEAPAGSTGGNTAGGAACAARGMEAVAAAVCVMNAAGEIAWEQRGLCGGNASYGTGIIDAVYRMDQKMLEGRIRYEVR
;
A
#
# COMPACT_ATOMS: atom_id res chain seq x y z
N VAL A 1 -15.88 4.13 3.37
CA VAL A 1 -16.56 4.66 2.17
C VAL A 1 -16.29 3.78 0.97
N THR A 2 -15.12 3.17 0.88
CA THR A 2 -14.69 2.35 -0.27
C THR A 2 -14.59 0.84 0.04
N ALA A 3 -15.11 0.39 1.18
CA ALA A 3 -14.99 -1.02 1.61
C ALA A 3 -15.56 -2.00 0.57
N HIS A 4 -16.70 -1.67 -0.04
CA HIS A 4 -17.31 -2.49 -1.09
C HIS A 4 -16.38 -2.64 -2.32
N ASP A 5 -15.82 -1.55 -2.81
CA ASP A 5 -14.96 -1.58 -4.01
C ASP A 5 -13.61 -2.25 -3.72
N VAL A 6 -13.07 -2.05 -2.51
CA VAL A 6 -11.85 -2.75 -2.06
C VAL A 6 -12.10 -4.26 -1.95
N ALA A 7 -13.25 -4.68 -1.39
CA ALA A 7 -13.62 -6.09 -1.33
C ALA A 7 -13.74 -6.71 -2.72
N ASN A 8 -14.41 -6.01 -3.66
CA ASN A 8 -14.52 -6.48 -5.04
C ASN A 8 -13.15 -6.54 -5.75
N MET A 9 -12.25 -5.60 -5.49
CA MET A 9 -10.89 -5.63 -6.03
C MET A 9 -10.11 -6.86 -5.52
N ILE A 10 -10.21 -7.17 -4.23
CA ILE A 10 -9.57 -8.34 -3.62
C ILE A 10 -10.17 -9.64 -4.20
N LEU A 11 -11.49 -9.71 -4.38
CA LEU A 11 -12.14 -10.84 -5.04
C LEU A 11 -11.71 -10.97 -6.50
N ALA A 12 -11.58 -9.87 -7.22
CA ALA A 12 -11.17 -9.86 -8.61
C ALA A 12 -9.75 -10.43 -8.81
N CYS A 13 -8.83 -10.21 -7.88
CA CYS A 13 -7.49 -10.80 -7.94
C CYS A 13 -7.42 -12.26 -7.43
N GLY A 14 -8.55 -12.86 -7.03
CA GLY A 14 -8.62 -14.26 -6.58
C GLY A 14 -8.39 -14.46 -5.08
N ALA A 15 -8.34 -13.40 -4.27
CA ALA A 15 -8.23 -13.48 -2.82
C ALA A 15 -9.61 -13.31 -2.14
N ASN A 16 -9.70 -13.61 -0.83
CA ASN A 16 -10.94 -13.54 -0.06
C ASN A 16 -10.85 -12.43 0.99
N PRO A 17 -11.62 -11.33 0.87
CA PRO A 17 -11.61 -10.24 1.84
C PRO A 17 -12.49 -10.52 3.06
N VAL A 18 -12.02 -10.07 4.22
CA VAL A 18 -12.86 -9.90 5.41
C VAL A 18 -12.81 -8.42 5.79
N MET A 19 -13.97 -7.76 5.80
CA MET A 19 -14.09 -6.35 6.18
C MET A 19 -14.62 -6.28 7.61
N ALA A 20 -13.75 -5.87 8.54
CA ALA A 20 -14.05 -5.83 9.97
C ALA A 20 -13.58 -4.49 10.57
N ASP A 21 -14.34 -3.96 11.55
CA ASP A 21 -13.99 -2.72 12.25
C ASP A 21 -14.41 -2.73 13.75
N GLU A 22 -14.80 -3.92 14.27
CA GLU A 22 -15.13 -4.10 15.68
C GLU A 22 -13.90 -4.50 16.49
N PRO A 23 -13.41 -3.70 17.45
CA PRO A 23 -12.20 -3.98 18.21
C PRO A 23 -12.18 -5.35 18.89
N GLN A 24 -13.35 -5.84 19.32
CA GLN A 24 -13.45 -7.10 20.07
C GLN A 24 -13.20 -8.35 19.24
N GLU A 25 -13.43 -8.30 17.90
CA GLU A 25 -13.24 -9.44 17.02
C GLU A 25 -11.86 -9.43 16.30
N MET A 26 -11.10 -8.31 16.39
CA MET A 26 -9.89 -8.12 15.61
C MET A 26 -8.84 -9.20 15.86
N GLY A 27 -8.70 -9.68 17.08
CA GLY A 27 -7.75 -10.74 17.42
C GLY A 27 -8.04 -12.04 16.70
N GLU A 28 -9.31 -12.47 16.69
CA GLU A 28 -9.75 -13.72 16.09
C GLU A 28 -9.69 -13.65 14.57
N ILE A 29 -10.25 -12.61 13.96
CA ILE A 29 -10.27 -12.45 12.49
C ILE A 29 -8.84 -12.35 11.95
N THR A 30 -8.00 -11.52 12.57
CA THR A 30 -6.64 -11.28 12.09
C THR A 30 -5.78 -12.54 12.19
N ALA A 31 -5.95 -13.37 13.21
CA ALA A 31 -5.16 -14.58 13.39
C ALA A 31 -5.28 -15.58 12.21
N HIS A 32 -6.36 -15.52 11.45
CA HIS A 32 -6.63 -16.36 10.29
C HIS A 32 -6.38 -15.67 8.93
N ALA A 33 -5.93 -14.40 8.95
CA ALA A 33 -5.69 -13.65 7.73
C ALA A 33 -4.32 -13.99 7.08
N GLY A 34 -4.27 -13.92 5.76
CA GLY A 34 -3.03 -14.00 5.00
C GLY A 34 -2.20 -12.73 5.08
N ALA A 35 -2.86 -11.56 5.08
CA ALA A 35 -2.30 -10.23 5.28
C ALA A 35 -3.37 -9.31 5.90
N LEU A 36 -2.94 -8.21 6.49
CA LEU A 36 -3.80 -7.17 7.06
C LEU A 36 -3.58 -5.85 6.33
N ALA A 37 -4.66 -5.21 5.88
CA ALA A 37 -4.63 -3.84 5.38
C ALA A 37 -5.34 -2.91 6.38
N LEU A 38 -4.61 -1.92 6.89
CA LEU A 38 -5.13 -0.85 7.75
C LEU A 38 -5.31 0.42 6.92
N ASN A 39 -6.54 0.93 6.83
CA ASN A 39 -6.87 2.09 6.01
C ASN A 39 -7.49 3.21 6.87
N MET A 40 -6.83 4.38 6.89
CA MET A 40 -7.22 5.54 7.69
C MET A 40 -8.29 6.43 7.02
N GLY A 41 -8.98 5.97 5.99
CA GLY A 41 -9.86 6.79 5.14
C GLY A 41 -11.03 7.46 5.86
N THR A 42 -11.65 6.82 6.81
CA THR A 42 -12.73 7.37 7.65
C THR A 42 -12.41 7.14 9.13
N PRO A 43 -11.53 7.97 9.72
CA PRO A 43 -11.05 7.74 11.08
C PRO A 43 -12.15 7.98 12.12
N GLY A 44 -11.97 7.36 13.28
CA GLY A 44 -12.83 7.49 14.46
C GLY A 44 -12.22 6.67 15.58
N GLU A 45 -12.48 7.03 16.83
CA GLU A 45 -11.88 6.38 18.02
C GLU A 45 -12.06 4.86 18.04
N ARG A 46 -13.25 4.36 17.69
CA ARG A 46 -13.50 2.92 17.63
C ARG A 46 -12.65 2.24 16.57
N ARG A 47 -12.52 2.84 15.37
CA ARG A 47 -11.67 2.31 14.29
C ARG A 47 -10.20 2.36 14.62
N GLU A 48 -9.75 3.39 15.30
CA GLU A 48 -8.38 3.48 15.82
C GLU A 48 -8.08 2.31 16.77
N GLN A 49 -8.99 2.04 17.73
CA GLN A 49 -8.86 0.88 18.62
C GLN A 49 -8.85 -0.45 17.86
N ALA A 50 -9.72 -0.61 16.86
CA ALA A 50 -9.77 -1.81 16.02
C ALA A 50 -8.47 -1.98 15.22
N MET A 51 -7.94 -0.91 14.61
CA MET A 51 -6.68 -0.95 13.86
C MET A 51 -5.49 -1.30 14.76
N LEU A 52 -5.41 -0.72 15.96
CA LEU A 52 -4.36 -1.05 16.92
C LEU A 52 -4.45 -2.51 17.38
N ALA A 53 -5.66 -3.00 17.67
CA ALA A 53 -5.86 -4.40 18.05
C ALA A 53 -5.49 -5.36 16.92
N ALA A 54 -5.97 -5.10 15.68
CA ALA A 54 -5.66 -5.89 14.51
C ALA A 54 -4.16 -5.89 14.18
N GLY A 55 -3.52 -4.72 14.18
CA GLY A 55 -2.09 -4.59 13.91
C GLY A 55 -1.22 -5.36 14.90
N LYS A 56 -1.52 -5.25 16.20
CA LYS A 56 -0.81 -6.02 17.24
C LYS A 56 -1.03 -7.52 17.08
N ALA A 57 -2.25 -7.95 16.78
CA ALA A 57 -2.56 -9.36 16.52
C ALA A 57 -1.83 -9.89 15.28
N ALA A 58 -1.78 -9.10 14.19
CA ALA A 58 -1.02 -9.44 13.00
C ALA A 58 0.47 -9.61 13.29
N ASN A 59 1.08 -8.66 14.00
CA ASN A 59 2.50 -8.74 14.37
C ASN A 59 2.79 -9.96 15.25
N ALA A 60 1.92 -10.26 16.22
CA ALA A 60 2.07 -11.44 17.08
C ALA A 60 2.01 -12.76 16.31
N ASN A 61 1.29 -12.80 15.18
CA ASN A 61 1.12 -13.99 14.33
C ASN A 61 2.02 -13.97 13.07
N GLY A 62 2.94 -13.02 12.92
CA GLY A 62 3.82 -12.92 11.75
C GLY A 62 3.07 -12.64 10.45
N ILE A 63 1.92 -11.97 10.52
CA ILE A 63 1.08 -11.64 9.38
C ILE A 63 1.53 -10.29 8.82
N PRO A 64 1.76 -10.18 7.49
CA PRO A 64 2.12 -8.92 6.86
C PRO A 64 1.05 -7.83 7.09
N VAL A 65 1.50 -6.63 7.43
CA VAL A 65 0.62 -5.48 7.65
C VAL A 65 0.94 -4.37 6.65
N LEU A 66 -0.07 -3.93 5.93
CA LEU A 66 -0.01 -2.76 5.06
C LEU A 66 -0.79 -1.60 5.66
N LEU A 67 -0.17 -0.42 5.72
CA LEU A 67 -0.83 0.83 6.10
C LEU A 67 -1.15 1.69 4.87
N ASP A 68 -2.40 2.17 4.81
CA ASP A 68 -2.85 3.22 3.89
C ASP A 68 -3.24 4.46 4.72
N PRO A 69 -2.32 5.44 4.91
CA PRO A 69 -2.51 6.58 5.80
C PRO A 69 -3.33 7.69 5.17
N VAL A 70 -4.46 7.35 4.55
CA VAL A 70 -5.32 8.27 3.80
C VAL A 70 -5.54 9.58 4.54
N GLY A 71 -5.06 10.67 3.96
CA GLY A 71 -5.27 12.02 4.48
C GLY A 71 -4.60 12.30 5.82
N VAL A 72 -3.52 11.62 6.17
CA VAL A 72 -2.79 11.77 7.44
C VAL A 72 -2.43 13.22 7.76
N GLY A 73 -2.17 14.05 6.76
CA GLY A 73 -1.88 15.48 6.91
C GLY A 73 -3.10 16.37 7.17
N ALA A 74 -4.32 15.86 6.98
CA ALA A 74 -5.54 16.69 6.93
C ALA A 74 -6.03 17.19 8.29
N SER A 75 -5.66 16.54 9.41
CA SER A 75 -6.07 16.97 10.75
C SER A 75 -5.11 16.48 11.84
N ALA A 76 -5.13 17.17 12.99
CA ALA A 76 -4.38 16.75 14.17
C ALA A 76 -4.80 15.34 14.66
N PHE A 77 -6.09 15.00 14.56
CA PHE A 77 -6.60 13.67 14.92
C PHE A 77 -5.95 12.58 14.05
N ARG A 78 -5.89 12.76 12.73
CA ARG A 78 -5.26 11.80 11.82
C ARG A 78 -3.75 11.66 12.06
N ARG A 79 -3.06 12.77 12.32
CA ARG A 79 -1.63 12.76 12.70
C ARG A 79 -1.40 11.94 13.96
N LYS A 80 -2.19 12.19 15.03
CA LYS A 80 -2.11 11.45 16.30
C LYS A 80 -2.37 9.95 16.09
N MET A 81 -3.42 9.58 15.36
CA MET A 81 -3.74 8.20 15.03
C MET A 81 -2.58 7.51 14.28
N ALA A 82 -1.96 8.20 13.31
CA ALA A 82 -0.79 7.68 12.60
C ALA A 82 0.43 7.49 13.54
N GLU A 83 0.68 8.44 14.44
CA GLU A 83 1.72 8.32 15.47
C GLU A 83 1.51 7.07 16.34
N GLU A 84 0.29 6.86 16.86
CA GLU A 84 -0.05 5.71 17.70
C GLU A 84 0.09 4.38 16.92
N LEU A 85 -0.31 4.35 15.65
CA LEU A 85 -0.14 3.18 14.78
C LEU A 85 1.34 2.89 14.52
N LEU A 86 2.15 3.90 14.18
CA LEU A 86 3.60 3.75 13.97
C LEU A 86 4.36 3.33 15.23
N GLU A 87 3.80 3.63 16.42
CA GLU A 87 4.37 3.20 17.70
C GLU A 87 4.03 1.74 18.03
N ALA A 88 2.81 1.34 17.76
CA ALA A 88 2.25 0.09 18.25
C ALA A 88 2.34 -1.08 17.27
N VAL A 89 2.54 -0.80 15.97
CA VAL A 89 2.46 -1.78 14.89
C VAL A 89 3.70 -1.70 14.00
N THR A 90 4.29 -2.86 13.73
CA THR A 90 5.34 -3.00 12.71
C THR A 90 4.68 -3.24 11.35
N PHE A 91 4.96 -2.38 10.39
CA PHE A 91 4.41 -2.47 9.05
C PHE A 91 5.36 -3.19 8.10
N THR A 92 4.82 -4.08 7.27
CA THR A 92 5.54 -4.69 6.14
C THR A 92 5.61 -3.71 4.98
N ALA A 93 4.50 -3.00 4.72
CA ALA A 93 4.42 -1.99 3.68
C ALA A 93 3.55 -0.80 4.10
N ILE A 94 3.87 0.37 3.54
CA ILE A 94 3.07 1.59 3.68
C ILE A 94 2.84 2.14 2.27
N ARG A 95 1.59 2.39 1.91
CA ARG A 95 1.22 2.96 0.61
C ARG A 95 0.54 4.31 0.78
N GLY A 96 1.02 5.32 0.11
CA GLY A 96 0.42 6.66 0.14
C GLY A 96 0.83 7.49 -1.08
N ASN A 97 0.27 8.70 -1.21
CA ASN A 97 0.80 9.71 -2.11
C ASN A 97 2.01 10.42 -1.47
N MET A 98 2.70 11.26 -2.23
CA MET A 98 3.90 11.95 -1.75
C MET A 98 3.64 12.81 -0.49
N SER A 99 2.50 13.50 -0.42
CA SER A 99 2.13 14.33 0.72
C SER A 99 1.90 13.50 1.99
N GLU A 100 1.27 12.32 1.85
CA GLU A 100 1.03 11.39 2.96
C GLU A 100 2.35 10.81 3.48
N ILE A 101 3.23 10.36 2.58
CA ILE A 101 4.55 9.80 2.95
C ILE A 101 5.44 10.87 3.59
N ARG A 102 5.41 12.11 3.10
CA ARG A 102 6.12 13.24 3.73
C ARG A 102 5.65 13.48 5.15
N THR A 103 4.33 13.50 5.37
CA THR A 103 3.76 13.66 6.71
C THR A 103 4.20 12.53 7.64
N LEU A 104 4.20 11.28 7.19
CA LEU A 104 4.69 10.15 7.99
C LEU A 104 6.19 10.26 8.30
N SER A 105 7.00 10.75 7.35
CA SER A 105 8.42 11.01 7.58
C SER A 105 8.64 12.03 8.71
N GLU A 106 7.89 13.14 8.69
CA GLU A 106 7.93 14.18 9.74
C GLU A 106 7.56 13.61 11.13
N LEU A 107 6.53 12.75 11.18
CA LEU A 107 6.11 12.11 12.44
C LEU A 107 7.19 11.16 12.98
N ALA A 108 7.81 10.37 12.10
CA ALA A 108 8.89 9.46 12.48
C ALA A 108 10.17 10.20 12.93
N GLU A 109 10.47 11.37 12.34
CA GLU A 109 11.63 12.20 12.73
C GLU A 109 11.48 12.79 14.13
N LYS A 110 10.32 13.34 14.44
CA LYS A 110 10.03 13.90 15.78
C LYS A 110 10.29 12.87 16.89
N LYS A 111 9.98 11.61 16.61
CA LYS A 111 10.20 10.51 17.55
C LYS A 111 11.69 10.23 17.79
N THR A 112 12.53 10.34 16.77
CA THR A 112 13.96 9.99 16.85
C THR A 112 14.81 11.12 17.42
N THR A 113 14.47 12.37 17.16
CA THR A 113 15.33 13.54 17.47
C THR A 113 14.79 14.42 18.58
N GLY A 114 13.53 14.25 18.98
CA GLY A 114 12.86 15.15 19.94
C GLY A 114 12.74 16.60 19.44
N SER A 115 13.09 16.89 18.18
CA SER A 115 13.14 18.20 17.56
C SER A 115 12.52 18.17 16.16
N SER A 116 11.76 19.18 15.83
CA SER A 116 11.16 19.39 14.51
C SER A 116 12.16 20.06 13.53
N GLY A 117 13.25 19.40 13.24
CA GLY A 117 14.30 19.98 12.39
C GLY A 117 15.14 18.91 11.71
N GLY A 118 14.56 18.12 10.87
CA GLY A 118 15.27 17.12 10.06
C GLY A 118 15.44 17.55 8.61
N VAL A 119 16.57 17.20 8.03
CA VAL A 119 17.14 17.70 6.77
C VAL A 119 16.52 17.11 5.50
N ASP A 120 15.57 16.17 5.60
CA ASP A 120 15.00 15.51 4.42
C ASP A 120 13.66 16.12 3.98
N VAL A 121 13.66 17.42 3.71
CA VAL A 121 12.50 18.08 3.07
C VAL A 121 12.58 17.80 1.57
N CYS A 122 11.79 16.84 1.08
CA CYS A 122 11.55 16.76 -0.36
C CYS A 122 10.67 17.96 -0.75
N PRO A 123 11.13 18.92 -1.55
CA PRO A 123 10.37 20.13 -1.88
C PRO A 123 9.25 19.88 -2.88
N VAL A 124 9.02 18.63 -3.32
CA VAL A 124 8.21 18.31 -4.48
C VAL A 124 6.94 17.59 -4.09
N ASP A 125 5.79 18.12 -4.52
CA ASP A 125 4.47 17.53 -4.28
C ASP A 125 4.11 16.41 -5.27
N ALA A 126 4.85 16.30 -6.39
CA ALA A 126 4.64 15.29 -7.43
C ALA A 126 5.96 14.68 -7.88
N VAL A 127 5.95 13.37 -8.13
CA VAL A 127 7.08 12.66 -8.76
C VAL A 127 7.03 12.93 -10.25
N THR A 128 8.05 13.63 -10.78
CA THR A 128 8.23 13.89 -12.22
C THR A 128 9.60 13.39 -12.66
N GLU A 129 9.87 13.35 -13.96
CA GLU A 129 11.19 12.94 -14.47
C GLU A 129 12.30 13.87 -13.99
N GLU A 130 12.03 15.19 -13.86
CA GLU A 130 13.01 16.15 -13.38
C GLU A 130 13.35 15.96 -11.89
N THR A 131 12.38 15.53 -11.08
CA THR A 131 12.55 15.36 -9.63
C THR A 131 12.86 13.93 -9.22
N LEU A 132 12.91 13.01 -10.18
CA LEU A 132 12.96 11.57 -9.92
C LEU A 132 14.16 11.14 -9.07
N VAL A 133 15.34 11.69 -9.32
CA VAL A 133 16.57 11.31 -8.59
C VAL A 133 16.47 11.67 -7.12
N GLU A 134 16.04 12.89 -6.81
CA GLU A 134 15.88 13.37 -5.44
C GLU A 134 14.75 12.62 -4.72
N THR A 135 13.65 12.39 -5.43
CA THR A 135 12.49 11.68 -4.87
C THR A 135 12.80 10.21 -4.56
N VAL A 136 13.55 9.52 -5.43
CA VAL A 136 14.04 8.16 -5.17
C VAL A 136 14.91 8.13 -3.92
N ALA A 137 15.86 9.06 -3.78
CA ALA A 137 16.71 9.15 -2.60
C ALA A 137 15.90 9.38 -1.32
N PHE A 138 14.92 10.29 -1.38
CA PHE A 138 13.98 10.57 -0.27
C PHE A 138 13.18 9.33 0.11
N VAL A 139 12.54 8.65 -0.85
CA VAL A 139 11.71 7.47 -0.59
C VAL A 139 12.54 6.33 0.02
N LYS A 140 13.77 6.10 -0.47
CA LYS A 140 14.70 5.14 0.12
C LYS A 140 15.04 5.47 1.58
N ALA A 141 15.35 6.74 1.87
CA ALA A 141 15.67 7.18 3.22
C ALA A 141 14.49 6.99 4.18
N VAL A 142 13.28 7.37 3.76
CA VAL A 142 12.07 7.20 4.57
C VAL A 142 11.71 5.73 4.76
N SER A 143 11.81 4.89 3.71
CA SER A 143 11.61 3.44 3.80
C SER A 143 12.55 2.81 4.84
N LYS A 144 13.84 3.14 4.77
CA LYS A 144 14.84 2.68 5.74
C LYS A 144 14.52 3.13 7.17
N ARG A 145 14.08 4.38 7.34
CA ARG A 145 13.72 4.95 8.65
C ARG A 145 12.50 4.27 9.26
N LEU A 146 11.46 4.03 8.45
CA LEU A 146 10.24 3.37 8.89
C LEU A 146 10.37 1.84 9.01
N GLY A 147 11.43 1.26 8.43
CA GLY A 147 11.64 -0.19 8.41
C GLY A 147 10.56 -0.93 7.60
N ALA A 148 9.96 -0.27 6.62
CA ALA A 148 8.85 -0.79 5.83
C ALA A 148 9.06 -0.52 4.34
N VAL A 149 8.51 -1.38 3.49
CA VAL A 149 8.39 -1.11 2.05
C VAL A 149 7.49 0.11 1.85
N LEU A 150 7.95 1.11 1.12
CA LEU A 150 7.13 2.26 0.75
C LEU A 150 6.65 2.15 -0.69
N ALA A 151 5.35 2.36 -0.90
CA ALA A 151 4.74 2.56 -2.21
C ALA A 151 4.20 3.99 -2.30
N VAL A 152 4.89 4.84 -3.03
CA VAL A 152 4.49 6.23 -3.29
C VAL A 152 3.80 6.28 -4.64
N THR A 153 2.51 6.61 -4.66
CA THR A 153 1.72 6.63 -5.89
C THR A 153 1.51 8.06 -6.40
N GLY A 154 1.61 8.22 -7.72
CA GLY A 154 1.48 9.52 -8.39
C GLY A 154 1.48 9.39 -9.91
N ALA A 155 2.04 10.36 -10.61
CA ALA A 155 2.25 10.30 -12.06
C ALA A 155 3.34 9.27 -12.43
N ILE A 156 4.33 9.12 -11.56
CA ILE A 156 5.32 8.05 -11.56
C ILE A 156 5.22 7.42 -10.17
N ASP A 157 5.07 6.10 -10.12
CA ASP A 157 5.01 5.37 -8.86
C ASP A 157 6.39 4.88 -8.45
N LEU A 158 6.66 4.92 -7.14
CA LEU A 158 7.92 4.47 -6.55
C LEU A 158 7.65 3.41 -5.49
N VAL A 159 8.33 2.27 -5.57
CA VAL A 159 8.27 1.24 -4.53
C VAL A 159 9.69 0.93 -4.04
N SER A 160 9.94 1.09 -2.74
CA SER A 160 11.28 0.95 -2.17
C SER A 160 11.29 0.17 -0.86
N ASP A 161 12.34 -0.65 -0.69
CA ASP A 161 12.67 -1.32 0.57
C ASP A 161 13.76 -0.59 1.39
N GLY A 162 14.15 0.61 0.93
CA GLY A 162 15.22 1.41 1.52
C GLY A 162 16.62 1.12 0.95
N GLN A 163 16.80 0.03 0.20
CA GLN A 163 18.03 -0.29 -0.51
C GLN A 163 17.88 -0.06 -2.02
N GLN A 164 16.80 -0.58 -2.57
CA GLN A 164 16.43 -0.42 -3.97
C GLN A 164 15.13 0.35 -4.10
N CYS A 165 14.88 0.89 -5.29
CA CYS A 165 13.63 1.55 -5.64
C CYS A 165 13.20 1.12 -7.04
N VAL A 166 12.01 0.54 -7.14
CA VAL A 166 11.35 0.26 -8.41
C VAL A 166 10.59 1.52 -8.81
N VAL A 167 10.93 2.07 -9.96
CA VAL A 167 10.27 3.21 -10.59
C VAL A 167 9.32 2.66 -11.64
N ILE A 168 8.03 2.90 -11.47
CA ILE A 168 6.98 2.33 -12.32
C ILE A 168 6.28 3.46 -13.06
N ARG A 169 6.18 3.32 -14.38
CA ARG A 169 5.47 4.24 -15.27
C ARG A 169 4.28 3.53 -15.87
N GLY A 170 3.11 4.15 -15.80
CA GLY A 170 1.88 3.56 -16.32
C GLY A 170 0.64 4.14 -15.65
N GLY A 171 -0.47 3.46 -15.90
CA GLY A 171 -1.77 3.95 -15.44
C GLY A 171 -2.27 5.13 -16.26
N ARG A 172 -3.27 5.79 -15.73
CA ARG A 172 -3.99 6.90 -16.40
C ARG A 172 -4.28 8.00 -15.39
N GLU A 173 -4.14 9.27 -15.79
CA GLU A 173 -4.48 10.41 -14.95
C GLU A 173 -5.94 10.40 -14.51
N GLU A 174 -6.83 9.83 -15.34
CA GLU A 174 -8.26 9.73 -15.06
C GLU A 174 -8.58 8.81 -13.87
N MET A 175 -7.66 7.92 -13.47
CA MET A 175 -7.79 7.11 -12.25
C MET A 175 -7.93 8.00 -11.01
N SER A 176 -7.32 9.20 -11.01
CA SER A 176 -7.42 10.17 -9.92
C SER A 176 -8.84 10.71 -9.71
N ARG A 177 -9.69 10.60 -10.72
CA ARG A 177 -11.11 11.03 -10.68
C ARG A 177 -12.04 9.94 -10.16
N VAL A 178 -11.54 8.72 -9.97
CA VAL A 178 -12.30 7.60 -9.39
C VAL A 178 -11.92 7.49 -7.91
N THR A 179 -12.88 7.76 -7.04
CA THR A 179 -12.62 7.66 -5.60
C THR A 179 -12.30 6.22 -5.21
N GLY A 180 -11.32 6.04 -4.33
CA GLY A 180 -10.98 4.74 -3.78
C GLY A 180 -10.01 3.89 -4.59
N THR A 181 -9.52 4.33 -5.75
CA THR A 181 -8.51 3.59 -6.53
C THR A 181 -7.24 3.32 -5.68
N GLY A 182 -6.83 4.28 -4.86
CA GLY A 182 -5.75 4.10 -3.90
C GLY A 182 -6.05 3.02 -2.87
N CYS A 183 -7.24 3.04 -2.26
CA CYS A 183 -7.64 2.02 -1.29
C CYS A 183 -7.77 0.63 -1.93
N GLN A 184 -8.24 0.56 -3.17
CA GLN A 184 -8.28 -0.67 -3.97
C GLN A 184 -6.86 -1.23 -4.19
N LEU A 185 -5.89 -0.37 -4.54
CA LEU A 185 -4.49 -0.77 -4.66
C LEU A 185 -3.93 -1.28 -3.33
N SER A 186 -4.29 -0.66 -2.20
CA SER A 186 -3.86 -1.13 -0.88
C SER A 186 -4.41 -2.53 -0.56
N GLY A 187 -5.66 -2.81 -0.92
CA GLY A 187 -6.26 -4.15 -0.82
C GLY A 187 -5.55 -5.16 -1.73
N LEU A 188 -5.29 -4.79 -2.97
CA LEU A 188 -4.56 -5.62 -3.95
C LEU A 188 -3.14 -5.91 -3.47
N ALA A 189 -2.41 -4.92 -2.97
CA ALA A 189 -1.06 -5.08 -2.44
C ALA A 189 -1.03 -6.01 -1.21
N ALA A 190 -2.02 -5.93 -0.32
CA ALA A 190 -2.14 -6.85 0.80
C ALA A 190 -2.34 -8.31 0.33
N ALA A 191 -3.16 -8.54 -0.70
CA ALA A 191 -3.32 -9.86 -1.30
C ALA A 191 -2.01 -10.40 -1.88
N PHE A 192 -1.22 -9.55 -2.54
CA PHE A 192 0.10 -9.93 -3.07
C PHE A 192 1.13 -10.21 -1.97
N LEU A 193 1.09 -9.46 -0.86
CA LEU A 193 1.94 -9.72 0.31
C LEU A 193 1.65 -11.10 0.94
N THR A 194 0.41 -11.60 0.88
CA THR A 194 0.08 -12.96 1.30
C THR A 194 0.87 -13.99 0.50
N VAL A 195 0.89 -13.86 -0.82
CA VAL A 195 1.63 -14.77 -1.71
C VAL A 195 3.12 -14.70 -1.44
N ALA A 196 3.69 -13.50 -1.27
CA ALA A 196 5.11 -13.33 -0.96
C ALA A 196 5.51 -14.04 0.34
N ARG A 197 4.67 -13.93 1.39
CA ARG A 197 4.87 -14.64 2.66
C ARG A 197 4.84 -16.15 2.47
N ASP A 198 3.87 -16.68 1.73
CA ASP A 198 3.70 -18.12 1.56
C ASP A 198 4.83 -18.75 0.72
N MET A 199 5.44 -17.96 -0.19
CA MET A 199 6.65 -18.37 -0.92
C MET A 199 7.90 -18.46 -0.04
N GLU A 200 7.92 -17.83 1.13
CA GLU A 200 9.01 -17.90 2.10
C GLU A 200 8.92 -19.09 3.03
N ALA A 201 7.72 -19.64 3.23
CA ALA A 201 7.51 -20.79 4.10
C ALA A 201 8.15 -22.05 3.50
N PRO A 202 8.99 -22.81 4.25
CA PRO A 202 9.45 -24.11 3.79
C PRO A 202 8.24 -25.02 3.53
N ALA A 203 8.29 -25.83 2.48
CA ALA A 203 7.23 -26.75 2.13
C ALA A 203 6.87 -27.64 3.34
N GLY A 204 5.67 -27.47 3.91
CA GLY A 204 5.18 -28.22 5.08
C GLY A 204 5.17 -27.46 6.42
N SER A 205 5.59 -26.20 6.48
CA SER A 205 5.50 -25.39 7.70
C SER A 205 4.21 -24.55 7.70
N THR A 206 3.29 -24.89 8.58
CA THR A 206 2.15 -24.03 8.93
C THR A 206 2.64 -22.96 9.94
N GLY A 207 2.92 -21.76 9.46
CA GLY A 207 3.10 -20.57 10.29
C GLY A 207 4.36 -20.58 11.18
N GLY A 208 5.43 -19.95 10.72
CA GLY A 208 6.61 -19.70 11.53
C GLY A 208 7.54 -18.69 10.87
N ASN A 209 7.74 -17.57 11.55
CA ASN A 209 8.60 -16.45 11.18
C ASN A 209 10.06 -16.91 11.11
N THR A 210 10.62 -17.23 9.94
CA THR A 210 12.01 -17.70 9.77
C THR A 210 12.78 -17.11 8.59
N ALA A 211 12.30 -16.08 7.92
CA ALA A 211 13.09 -15.40 6.89
C ALA A 211 13.87 -14.21 7.46
N GLY A 212 15.18 -14.14 7.21
CA GLY A 212 16.02 -13.00 7.61
C GLY A 212 15.49 -11.70 7.00
N GLY A 213 15.45 -10.64 7.80
CA GLY A 213 14.75 -9.37 7.50
C GLY A 213 14.97 -8.76 6.10
N ALA A 214 16.15 -8.92 5.49
CA ALA A 214 16.45 -8.39 4.16
C ALA A 214 15.75 -9.15 3.01
N ALA A 215 15.66 -10.48 3.09
CA ALA A 215 14.97 -11.29 2.07
C ALA A 215 13.46 -11.07 2.10
N CYS A 216 12.89 -10.93 3.30
CA CYS A 216 11.48 -10.61 3.50
C CYS A 216 11.13 -9.22 2.95
N ALA A 217 11.98 -8.21 3.20
CA ALA A 217 11.79 -6.86 2.67
C ALA A 217 11.84 -6.82 1.13
N ALA A 218 12.79 -7.53 0.52
CA ALA A 218 12.93 -7.58 -0.94
C ALA A 218 11.69 -8.19 -1.61
N ARG A 219 11.18 -9.33 -1.12
CA ARG A 219 9.96 -9.95 -1.65
C ARG A 219 8.71 -9.12 -1.39
N GLY A 220 8.66 -8.45 -0.24
CA GLY A 220 7.60 -7.48 0.05
C GLY A 220 7.59 -6.34 -0.96
N MET A 221 8.78 -5.84 -1.35
CA MET A 221 8.92 -4.82 -2.38
C MET A 221 8.45 -5.32 -3.75
N GLU A 222 8.86 -6.53 -4.16
CA GLU A 222 8.42 -7.14 -5.41
C GLU A 222 6.90 -7.33 -5.47
N ALA A 223 6.30 -7.83 -4.38
CA ALA A 223 4.86 -8.03 -4.27
C ALA A 223 4.08 -6.71 -4.41
N VAL A 224 4.52 -5.66 -3.71
CA VAL A 224 3.88 -4.35 -3.76
C VAL A 224 4.10 -3.71 -5.14
N ALA A 225 5.28 -3.82 -5.73
CA ALA A 225 5.54 -3.31 -7.09
C ALA A 225 4.68 -4.03 -8.13
N ALA A 226 4.52 -5.35 -8.03
CA ALA A 226 3.65 -6.12 -8.90
C ALA A 226 2.18 -5.67 -8.78
N ALA A 227 1.68 -5.41 -7.56
CA ALA A 227 0.34 -4.88 -7.35
C ALA A 227 0.14 -3.50 -8.00
N VAL A 228 1.15 -2.61 -7.93
CA VAL A 228 1.13 -1.31 -8.63
C VAL A 228 1.09 -1.50 -10.14
N CYS A 229 1.91 -2.39 -10.71
CA CYS A 229 1.90 -2.69 -12.14
C CYS A 229 0.54 -3.23 -12.61
N VAL A 230 -0.07 -4.15 -11.85
CA VAL A 230 -1.40 -4.70 -12.15
C VAL A 230 -2.47 -3.59 -12.12
N MET A 231 -2.44 -2.74 -11.09
CA MET A 231 -3.40 -1.64 -10.97
C MET A 231 -3.28 -0.63 -12.11
N ASN A 232 -2.05 -0.27 -12.51
CA ASN A 232 -1.79 0.63 -13.62
C ASN A 232 -2.26 0.03 -14.95
N ALA A 233 -1.92 -1.23 -15.22
CA ALA A 233 -2.38 -1.94 -16.41
C ALA A 233 -3.91 -2.04 -16.45
N ALA A 234 -4.56 -2.33 -15.32
CA ALA A 234 -6.00 -2.37 -15.22
C ALA A 234 -6.66 -1.01 -15.53
N GLY A 235 -6.05 0.09 -15.05
CA GLY A 235 -6.49 1.45 -15.37
C GLY A 235 -6.39 1.76 -16.86
N GLU A 236 -5.29 1.37 -17.53
CA GLU A 236 -5.13 1.52 -18.98
C GLU A 236 -6.17 0.71 -19.78
N ILE A 237 -6.34 -0.58 -19.42
CA ILE A 237 -7.29 -1.49 -20.08
C ILE A 237 -8.72 -0.98 -19.94
N ALA A 238 -9.11 -0.62 -18.72
CA ALA A 238 -10.45 -0.12 -18.45
C ALA A 238 -10.74 1.16 -19.23
N TRP A 239 -9.76 2.05 -19.35
CA TRP A 239 -9.90 3.28 -20.14
C TRP A 239 -10.10 3.00 -21.63
N GLU A 240 -9.31 2.10 -22.20
CA GLU A 240 -9.41 1.69 -23.60
C GLU A 240 -10.77 1.03 -23.91
N GLN A 241 -11.30 0.24 -22.99
CA GLN A 241 -12.50 -0.56 -23.17
C GLN A 241 -13.82 0.15 -22.79
N ARG A 242 -13.77 1.34 -22.16
CA ARG A 242 -14.97 2.01 -21.64
C ARG A 242 -16.00 2.43 -22.68
N GLY A 243 -15.62 2.44 -23.96
CA GLY A 243 -16.49 2.90 -25.06
C GLY A 243 -16.73 4.42 -25.02
N LEU A 244 -17.49 4.93 -26.01
CA LEU A 244 -17.76 6.37 -26.16
C LEU A 244 -18.67 6.94 -25.05
N CYS A 245 -19.52 6.11 -24.45
CA CYS A 245 -20.49 6.51 -23.42
C CYS A 245 -20.02 6.20 -22.00
N GLY A 246 -18.79 5.68 -21.83
CA GLY A 246 -18.24 5.32 -20.52
C GLY A 246 -17.92 6.55 -19.67
N GLY A 247 -18.56 6.64 -18.50
CA GLY A 247 -18.33 7.69 -17.50
C GLY A 247 -17.43 7.24 -16.36
N ASN A 248 -17.35 8.07 -15.32
CA ASN A 248 -16.51 7.83 -14.16
C ASN A 248 -16.84 6.51 -13.43
N ALA A 249 -18.13 6.21 -13.23
CA ALA A 249 -18.56 4.99 -12.55
C ALA A 249 -18.22 3.72 -13.34
N SER A 250 -18.51 3.71 -14.65
CA SER A 250 -18.14 2.59 -15.51
C SER A 250 -16.64 2.41 -15.64
N TYR A 251 -15.86 3.49 -15.58
CA TYR A 251 -14.41 3.40 -15.54
C TYR A 251 -13.93 2.74 -14.25
N GLY A 252 -14.44 3.15 -13.08
CA GLY A 252 -14.11 2.53 -11.79
C GLY A 252 -14.45 1.04 -11.75
N THR A 253 -15.64 0.65 -12.22
CA THR A 253 -16.02 -0.76 -12.35
C THR A 253 -15.12 -1.49 -13.35
N GLY A 254 -14.81 -0.85 -14.47
CA GLY A 254 -13.93 -1.41 -15.51
C GLY A 254 -12.52 -1.73 -15.01
N ILE A 255 -11.98 -0.97 -14.04
CA ILE A 255 -10.68 -1.26 -13.40
C ILE A 255 -10.76 -2.60 -12.66
N ILE A 256 -11.82 -2.84 -11.87
CA ILE A 256 -12.03 -4.11 -11.15
C ILE A 256 -12.18 -5.26 -12.14
N ASP A 257 -12.99 -5.07 -13.18
CA ASP A 257 -13.18 -6.07 -14.25
C ASP A 257 -11.88 -6.38 -15.00
N ALA A 258 -11.02 -5.39 -15.20
CA ALA A 258 -9.72 -5.58 -15.83
C ALA A 258 -8.78 -6.42 -14.95
N VAL A 259 -8.78 -6.20 -13.63
CA VAL A 259 -8.02 -7.05 -12.68
C VAL A 259 -8.53 -8.48 -12.73
N TYR A 260 -9.86 -8.70 -12.71
CA TYR A 260 -10.44 -10.05 -12.79
C TYR A 260 -10.04 -10.81 -14.07
N ARG A 261 -9.88 -10.11 -15.19
CA ARG A 261 -9.51 -10.71 -16.48
C ARG A 261 -8.02 -10.70 -16.76
N MET A 262 -7.20 -10.12 -15.87
CA MET A 262 -5.77 -9.95 -16.07
C MET A 262 -5.08 -11.29 -16.27
N ASP A 263 -4.39 -11.45 -17.38
CA ASP A 263 -3.50 -12.55 -17.67
C ASP A 263 -2.06 -12.05 -17.89
N GLN A 264 -1.12 -12.98 -17.98
CA GLN A 264 0.28 -12.67 -18.21
C GLN A 264 0.49 -11.84 -19.48
N LYS A 265 -0.18 -12.17 -20.57
CA LYS A 265 -0.02 -11.49 -21.86
C LYS A 265 -0.53 -10.04 -21.81
N MET A 266 -1.65 -9.81 -21.13
CA MET A 266 -2.21 -8.47 -20.92
C MET A 266 -1.27 -7.61 -20.08
N LEU A 267 -0.62 -8.21 -19.08
CA LEU A 267 0.28 -7.51 -18.18
C LEU A 267 1.64 -7.21 -18.85
N GLU A 268 2.30 -8.20 -19.48
CA GLU A 268 3.62 -8.06 -20.12
C GLU A 268 3.69 -6.91 -21.14
N GLY A 269 2.60 -6.67 -21.89
CA GLY A 269 2.55 -5.58 -22.85
C GLY A 269 2.45 -4.17 -22.23
N ARG A 270 2.26 -4.05 -20.91
CA ARG A 270 1.98 -2.78 -20.21
C ARG A 270 2.92 -2.44 -19.08
N ILE A 271 3.70 -3.40 -18.60
CA ILE A 271 4.66 -3.16 -17.52
C ILE A 271 5.81 -2.30 -18.04
N ARG A 272 6.04 -1.18 -17.37
CA ARG A 272 7.15 -0.25 -17.61
C ARG A 272 7.79 0.13 -16.30
N TYR A 273 8.88 -0.52 -15.96
CA TYR A 273 9.61 -0.22 -14.73
C TYR A 273 11.13 -0.25 -14.93
N GLU A 274 11.83 0.39 -14.01
CA GLU A 274 13.28 0.30 -13.84
C GLU A 274 13.61 0.17 -12.35
N VAL A 275 14.76 -0.42 -12.03
CA VAL A 275 15.25 -0.55 -10.64
C VAL A 275 16.44 0.40 -10.45
N ARG A 276 16.40 1.18 -9.39
CA ARG A 276 17.43 2.17 -9.02
C ARG A 276 17.97 1.92 -7.62
#